data_fd17766761d5813c0dc35e86e2fc638a
#
_entry.id   fd17766761d5813c0dc35e86e2fc638a
#
_cell.length_a   1.000
_cell.length_b   1.000
_cell.length_c   1.000
_cell.angle_alpha   90.00
_cell.angle_beta   90.00
_cell.angle_gamma   90.00
#
_symmetry.space_group_name_H-M   'P 1'
#
loop_
_entity.id
_entity.type
_entity.pdbx_description
1 polymer ?
#
loop_
_entity_poly.entity_id
_entity_poly.type
_entity_poly.pdbx_seq_one_letter_code
_entity_poly.pdbx_strand_id
1 'polypeptide(L)'
;MFFQPIVDLSSGKMTHCECLIRMLDNDGNFIPPASFLDIANESGLMPRLDYLVIEKAMRQQVVWQRAGVNTRLSINITAPTLDQPDFAQRIAEIVNRTGADPRALIFELVETDALQDIDNARRLLKQLQTLGASIALDDFGIGFTSFEYVRELPVDYIKIDKAFVQFVHERENDRVLVRSIVEMSHGLGKRVIAEGVDSRQALEVLRALDVDYIQGYYISRPVPINALNLRTTLPD
;
A
#
# COMPACT_ATOMS: atom_id res chain seq x y z
N MET A 1 -4.21 8.65 -12.42
CA MET A 1 -4.14 7.90 -11.14
C MET A 1 -5.51 7.87 -10.49
N PHE A 2 -5.85 6.77 -9.84
CA PHE A 2 -7.00 6.63 -8.95
C PHE A 2 -6.50 6.50 -7.52
N PHE A 3 -7.39 6.74 -6.58
CA PHE A 3 -7.09 6.71 -5.15
C PHE A 3 -8.12 5.85 -4.45
N GLN A 4 -7.65 4.96 -3.59
CA GLN A 4 -8.53 4.14 -2.76
C GLN A 4 -8.29 4.46 -1.28
N PRO A 5 -9.33 4.87 -0.53
CA PRO A 5 -9.23 5.18 0.88
C PRO A 5 -8.83 3.98 1.73
N ILE A 6 -7.96 4.23 2.71
CA ILE A 6 -7.63 3.34 3.82
C ILE A 6 -8.08 4.02 5.10
N VAL A 7 -8.92 3.34 5.87
CA VAL A 7 -9.60 3.87 7.04
C VAL A 7 -9.05 3.23 8.31
N ASP A 8 -8.75 4.06 9.30
CA ASP A 8 -8.39 3.65 10.65
C ASP A 8 -9.64 3.14 11.39
N LEU A 9 -9.61 1.91 11.89
CA LEU A 9 -10.74 1.26 12.52
C LEU A 9 -11.12 1.86 13.87
N SER A 10 -10.16 2.48 14.57
CA SER A 10 -10.39 3.07 15.89
C SER A 10 -11.13 4.41 15.80
N SER A 11 -10.74 5.25 14.84
CA SER A 11 -11.35 6.57 14.62
C SER A 11 -12.46 6.57 13.59
N GLY A 12 -12.56 5.53 12.77
CA GLY A 12 -13.48 5.46 11.64
C GLY A 12 -13.16 6.42 10.50
N LYS A 13 -11.97 7.03 10.47
CA LYS A 13 -11.60 8.08 9.50
C LYS A 13 -10.53 7.60 8.52
N MET A 14 -10.59 8.12 7.31
CA MET A 14 -9.53 7.94 6.33
C MET A 14 -8.24 8.59 6.81
N THR A 15 -7.15 7.83 6.77
CA THR A 15 -5.79 8.28 7.14
C THR A 15 -4.80 8.17 5.98
N HIS A 16 -5.06 7.25 5.07
CA HIS A 16 -4.23 6.96 3.91
C HIS A 16 -5.08 6.88 2.64
N CYS A 17 -4.43 7.01 1.49
CA CYS A 17 -4.99 6.62 0.19
C CYS A 17 -3.95 5.85 -0.60
N GLU A 18 -4.32 4.71 -1.12
CA GLU A 18 -3.49 4.00 -2.09
C GLU A 18 -3.60 4.65 -3.48
N CYS A 19 -2.43 4.86 -4.09
CA CYS A 19 -2.28 5.42 -5.43
C CYS A 19 -2.26 4.30 -6.47
N LEU A 20 -3.33 4.18 -7.21
CA LEU A 20 -3.52 3.11 -8.19
C LEU A 20 -3.40 3.65 -9.62
N ILE A 21 -2.44 3.13 -10.37
CA ILE A 21 -2.28 3.50 -11.78
C ILE A 21 -3.50 3.07 -12.60
N ARG A 22 -3.89 3.91 -13.55
CA ARG A 22 -4.88 3.60 -14.59
C ARG A 22 -4.34 4.05 -15.93
N MET A 23 -4.42 3.20 -16.92
CA MET A 23 -4.09 3.50 -18.29
C MET A 23 -5.38 3.67 -19.09
N LEU A 24 -5.38 4.60 -20.04
CA LEU A 24 -6.48 4.82 -20.98
C LEU A 24 -5.99 4.49 -22.39
N ASP A 25 -6.87 3.94 -23.20
CA ASP A 25 -6.65 3.82 -24.63
C ASP A 25 -6.85 5.17 -25.35
N ASN A 26 -6.68 5.19 -26.64
CA ASN A 26 -6.84 6.41 -27.46
C ASN A 26 -8.27 6.95 -27.46
N ASP A 27 -9.25 6.11 -27.16
CA ASP A 27 -10.67 6.47 -27.09
C ASP A 27 -11.10 6.89 -25.67
N GLY A 28 -10.19 6.84 -24.71
CA GLY A 28 -10.41 7.21 -23.30
C GLY A 28 -10.99 6.09 -22.43
N ASN A 29 -11.02 4.85 -22.90
CA ASN A 29 -11.45 3.71 -22.10
C ASN A 29 -10.34 3.21 -21.18
N PHE A 30 -10.73 2.68 -20.02
CA PHE A 30 -9.76 2.09 -19.09
C PHE A 30 -9.21 0.76 -19.59
N ILE A 31 -7.88 0.65 -19.62
CA ILE A 31 -7.16 -0.60 -19.79
C ILE A 31 -6.91 -1.19 -18.41
N PRO A 32 -7.33 -2.45 -18.14
CA PRO A 32 -7.08 -3.11 -16.85
C PRO A 32 -5.60 -3.17 -16.50
N PRO A 33 -5.19 -2.92 -15.23
CA PRO A 33 -3.79 -2.97 -14.81
C PRO A 33 -3.06 -4.24 -15.23
N ALA A 34 -3.64 -5.42 -15.03
CA ALA A 34 -3.06 -6.69 -15.43
C ALA A 34 -2.68 -6.75 -16.93
N SER A 35 -3.46 -6.09 -17.81
CA SER A 35 -3.22 -6.13 -19.27
C SER A 35 -1.98 -5.35 -19.71
N PHE A 36 -1.51 -4.37 -18.94
CA PHE A 36 -0.34 -3.57 -19.32
C PHE A 36 0.84 -3.72 -18.37
N LEU A 37 0.61 -4.09 -17.10
CA LEU A 37 1.69 -4.28 -16.14
C LEU A 37 2.56 -5.48 -16.50
N ASP A 38 1.97 -6.59 -16.95
CA ASP A 38 2.72 -7.75 -17.41
C ASP A 38 3.62 -7.38 -18.60
N ILE A 39 3.07 -6.65 -19.58
CA ILE A 39 3.84 -6.17 -20.74
C ILE A 39 4.96 -5.20 -20.30
N ALA A 40 4.68 -4.31 -19.37
CA ALA A 40 5.67 -3.38 -18.85
C ALA A 40 6.81 -4.11 -18.11
N ASN A 41 6.48 -5.16 -17.38
CA ASN A 41 7.46 -6.00 -16.68
C ASN A 41 8.35 -6.75 -17.67
N GLU A 42 7.76 -7.47 -18.63
CA GLU A 42 8.48 -8.20 -19.66
C GLU A 42 9.37 -7.29 -20.54
N SER A 43 8.93 -6.05 -20.75
CA SER A 43 9.66 -5.05 -21.54
C SER A 43 10.69 -4.24 -20.74
N GLY A 44 10.85 -4.51 -19.42
CA GLY A 44 11.77 -3.76 -18.56
C GLY A 44 11.36 -2.29 -18.33
N LEU A 45 10.07 -1.98 -18.51
CA LEU A 45 9.54 -0.62 -18.38
C LEU A 45 9.03 -0.31 -16.96
N MET A 46 8.96 -1.30 -16.06
CA MET A 46 8.44 -1.10 -14.70
C MET A 46 9.14 0.03 -13.95
N PRO A 47 10.47 0.16 -13.94
CA PRO A 47 11.11 1.27 -13.23
C PRO A 47 10.67 2.65 -13.73
N ARG A 48 10.49 2.80 -15.04
CA ARG A 48 10.02 4.07 -15.62
C ARG A 48 8.58 4.38 -15.22
N LEU A 49 7.75 3.35 -15.16
CA LEU A 49 6.35 3.46 -14.75
C LEU A 49 6.23 3.82 -13.27
N ASP A 50 6.97 3.13 -12.40
CA ASP A 50 6.97 3.37 -10.96
C ASP A 50 7.46 4.79 -10.64
N TYR A 51 8.57 5.24 -11.22
CA TYR A 51 9.03 6.62 -11.01
C TYR A 51 8.02 7.66 -11.49
N LEU A 52 7.28 7.40 -12.58
CA LEU A 52 6.20 8.28 -13.04
C LEU A 52 5.05 8.34 -12.01
N VAL A 53 4.65 7.19 -11.47
CA VAL A 53 3.60 7.11 -10.44
C VAL A 53 4.05 7.80 -9.16
N ILE A 54 5.27 7.53 -8.70
CA ILE A 54 5.88 8.14 -7.51
C ILE A 54 5.89 9.68 -7.65
N GLU A 55 6.36 10.20 -8.78
CA GLU A 55 6.39 11.66 -8.99
C GLU A 55 4.98 12.26 -9.01
N LYS A 56 4.01 11.61 -9.67
CA LYS A 56 2.62 12.07 -9.70
C LYS A 56 1.99 12.04 -8.31
N ALA A 57 2.24 11.00 -7.51
CA ALA A 57 1.76 10.90 -6.14
C ALA A 57 2.36 11.99 -5.25
N MET A 58 3.67 12.22 -5.34
CA MET A 58 4.34 13.29 -4.60
C MET A 58 3.81 14.68 -4.96
N ARG A 59 3.57 14.96 -6.23
CA ARG A 59 2.95 16.22 -6.66
C ARG A 59 1.53 16.37 -6.09
N GLN A 60 0.76 15.30 -6.05
CA GLN A 60 -0.59 15.31 -5.45
C GLN A 60 -0.52 15.54 -3.94
N GLN A 61 0.45 14.93 -3.26
CA GLN A 61 0.67 15.15 -1.82
C GLN A 61 0.92 16.62 -1.50
N VAL A 62 1.75 17.30 -2.30
CA VAL A 62 2.01 18.74 -2.15
C VAL A 62 0.75 19.58 -2.34
N VAL A 63 -0.11 19.23 -3.30
CA VAL A 63 -1.40 19.91 -3.50
C VAL A 63 -2.28 19.75 -2.27
N TRP A 64 -2.38 18.54 -1.72
CA TRP A 64 -3.16 18.26 -0.50
C TRP A 64 -2.60 18.97 0.72
N GLN A 65 -1.30 18.92 0.93
CA GLN A 65 -0.66 19.62 2.04
C GLN A 65 -0.95 21.13 2.03
N ARG A 66 -0.88 21.77 0.85
CA ARG A 66 -1.22 23.19 0.68
C ARG A 66 -2.71 23.48 0.94
N ALA A 67 -3.57 22.51 0.72
CA ALA A 67 -5.00 22.59 1.02
C ALA A 67 -5.33 22.21 2.48
N GLY A 68 -4.33 21.94 3.32
CA GLY A 68 -4.52 21.53 4.72
C GLY A 68 -5.02 20.10 4.90
N VAL A 69 -4.87 19.25 3.87
CA VAL A 69 -5.26 17.83 3.90
C VAL A 69 -4.06 17.01 4.33
N ASN A 70 -4.15 16.35 5.48
CA ASN A 70 -3.09 15.55 6.08
C ASN A 70 -3.28 14.04 5.81
N THR A 71 -3.63 13.68 4.58
CA THR A 71 -3.75 12.29 4.16
C THR A 71 -2.41 11.80 3.62
N ARG A 72 -2.00 10.61 4.04
CA ARG A 72 -0.80 9.95 3.53
C ARG A 72 -1.11 9.23 2.22
N LEU A 73 -0.10 9.03 1.39
CA LEU A 73 -0.20 8.33 0.12
C LEU A 73 0.63 7.04 0.13
N SER A 74 -0.03 5.92 -0.13
CA SER A 74 0.60 4.65 -0.38
C SER A 74 0.91 4.49 -1.86
N ILE A 75 2.12 4.05 -2.18
CA ILE A 75 2.64 3.97 -3.55
C ILE A 75 3.33 2.62 -3.73
N ASN A 76 2.82 1.83 -4.66
CA ASN A 76 3.42 0.55 -5.02
C ASN A 76 4.79 0.75 -5.67
N ILE A 77 5.77 -0.05 -5.27
CA ILE A 77 7.09 -0.19 -5.90
C ILE A 77 7.32 -1.66 -6.23
N THR A 78 7.94 -1.91 -7.38
CA THR A 78 8.23 -3.28 -7.83
C THR A 78 9.69 -3.66 -7.60
N ALA A 79 9.99 -4.96 -7.51
CA ALA A 79 11.36 -5.44 -7.37
C ALA A 79 12.30 -4.87 -8.45
N PRO A 80 11.95 -4.86 -9.75
CA PRO A 80 12.82 -4.25 -10.77
C PRO A 80 13.14 -2.77 -10.54
N THR A 81 12.26 -2.04 -9.86
CA THR A 81 12.48 -0.62 -9.50
C THR A 81 13.35 -0.51 -8.26
N LEU A 82 13.09 -1.34 -7.27
CA LEU A 82 13.89 -1.40 -6.04
C LEU A 82 15.34 -1.76 -6.35
N ASP A 83 15.58 -2.64 -7.32
CA ASP A 83 16.92 -3.12 -7.71
C ASP A 83 17.72 -2.10 -8.54
N GLN A 84 17.16 -0.95 -8.89
CA GLN A 84 17.93 0.08 -9.59
C GLN A 84 19.05 0.61 -8.69
N PRO A 85 20.31 0.68 -9.18
CA PRO A 85 21.45 1.08 -8.35
C PRO A 85 21.32 2.48 -7.75
N ASP A 86 20.58 3.37 -8.42
CA ASP A 86 20.35 4.76 -8.05
C ASP A 86 18.97 5.01 -7.42
N PHE A 87 18.23 3.93 -7.03
CA PHE A 87 16.84 4.00 -6.57
C PHE A 87 16.63 5.07 -5.48
N ALA A 88 17.34 4.96 -4.37
CA ALA A 88 17.15 5.88 -3.23
C ALA A 88 17.57 7.32 -3.58
N GLN A 89 18.61 7.49 -4.38
CA GLN A 89 19.02 8.81 -4.88
C GLN A 89 17.92 9.43 -5.74
N ARG A 90 17.33 8.67 -6.66
CA ARG A 90 16.23 9.15 -7.52
C ARG A 90 15.00 9.53 -6.71
N ILE A 91 14.65 8.75 -5.68
CA ILE A 91 13.55 9.12 -4.77
C ILE A 91 13.85 10.45 -4.08
N ALA A 92 15.07 10.64 -3.54
CA ALA A 92 15.47 11.89 -2.91
C ALA A 92 15.44 13.07 -3.90
N GLU A 93 15.85 12.87 -5.15
CA GLU A 93 15.77 13.89 -6.20
C GLU A 93 14.31 14.27 -6.52
N ILE A 94 13.39 13.28 -6.59
CA ILE A 94 11.97 13.55 -6.82
C ILE A 94 11.37 14.31 -5.62
N VAL A 95 11.68 13.91 -4.39
CA VAL A 95 11.28 14.64 -3.17
C VAL A 95 11.72 16.08 -3.23
N ASN A 96 13.00 16.34 -3.50
CA ASN A 96 13.56 17.69 -3.59
C ASN A 96 12.90 18.52 -4.70
N ARG A 97 12.68 17.93 -5.87
CA ARG A 97 12.08 18.60 -7.04
C ARG A 97 10.60 18.92 -6.83
N THR A 98 9.86 18.04 -6.18
CA THR A 98 8.42 18.20 -5.93
C THR A 98 8.12 19.03 -4.69
N GLY A 99 9.01 19.01 -3.69
CA GLY A 99 8.79 19.57 -2.36
C GLY A 99 7.83 18.74 -1.49
N ALA A 100 7.66 17.46 -1.82
CA ALA A 100 6.82 16.55 -1.04
C ALA A 100 7.44 16.27 0.33
N ASP A 101 6.57 16.07 1.33
CA ASP A 101 6.99 15.60 2.65
C ASP A 101 7.10 14.05 2.65
N PRO A 102 8.29 13.46 2.77
CA PRO A 102 8.45 12.02 2.77
C PRO A 102 7.65 11.32 3.87
N ARG A 103 7.39 11.99 5.01
CA ARG A 103 6.61 11.43 6.12
C ARG A 103 5.14 11.18 5.76
N ALA A 104 4.66 11.81 4.71
CA ALA A 104 3.33 11.59 4.16
C ALA A 104 3.30 10.50 3.09
N LEU A 105 4.40 9.78 2.86
CA LEU A 105 4.51 8.71 1.88
C LEU A 105 4.66 7.35 2.57
N ILE A 106 4.02 6.34 1.99
CA ILE A 106 4.15 4.94 2.34
C ILE A 106 4.52 4.21 1.05
N PHE A 107 5.65 3.53 1.01
CA PHE A 107 6.01 2.69 -0.12
C PHE A 107 5.55 1.26 0.16
N GLU A 108 4.82 0.67 -0.78
CA GLU A 108 4.29 -0.69 -0.69
C GLU A 108 5.12 -1.62 -1.57
N LEU A 109 5.61 -2.71 -1.00
CA LEU A 109 6.38 -3.74 -1.68
C LEU A 109 5.72 -5.08 -1.45
N VAL A 110 5.46 -5.82 -2.52
CA VAL A 110 4.87 -7.16 -2.44
C VAL A 110 5.81 -8.10 -1.68
N GLU A 111 5.26 -8.92 -0.80
CA GLU A 111 6.01 -9.87 0.03
C GLU A 111 6.99 -10.72 -0.77
N THR A 112 6.51 -11.34 -1.87
CA THR A 112 7.35 -12.21 -2.70
C THR A 112 8.50 -11.48 -3.37
N ASP A 113 8.34 -10.20 -3.69
CA ASP A 113 9.38 -9.35 -4.25
C ASP A 113 10.47 -9.05 -3.20
N ALA A 114 10.08 -8.74 -1.96
CA ALA A 114 11.01 -8.50 -0.87
C ALA A 114 11.89 -9.71 -0.55
N LEU A 115 11.36 -10.91 -0.76
CA LEU A 115 12.03 -12.17 -0.45
C LEU A 115 13.02 -12.65 -1.52
N GLN A 116 13.00 -12.10 -2.73
CA GLN A 116 13.94 -12.48 -3.81
C GLN A 116 15.40 -12.12 -3.45
N ASP A 117 15.60 -10.96 -2.84
CA ASP A 117 16.89 -10.52 -2.29
C ASP A 117 16.65 -9.69 -1.02
N ILE A 118 16.51 -10.37 0.11
CA ILE A 118 16.12 -9.75 1.38
C ILE A 118 17.16 -8.74 1.90
N ASP A 119 18.44 -9.01 1.68
CA ASP A 119 19.51 -8.12 2.14
C ASP A 119 19.51 -6.81 1.34
N ASN A 120 19.31 -6.90 0.03
CA ASN A 120 19.14 -5.73 -0.82
C ASN A 120 17.86 -4.96 -0.46
N ALA A 121 16.72 -5.64 -0.35
CA ALA A 121 15.46 -5.05 0.06
C ALA A 121 15.61 -4.32 1.42
N ARG A 122 16.14 -4.99 2.44
CA ARG A 122 16.38 -4.40 3.77
C ARG A 122 17.23 -3.12 3.69
N ARG A 123 18.31 -3.14 2.92
CA ARG A 123 19.19 -1.98 2.75
C ARG A 123 18.47 -0.81 2.10
N LEU A 124 17.72 -1.04 1.02
CA LEU A 124 17.05 0.01 0.26
C LEU A 124 15.82 0.56 1.00
N LEU A 125 15.02 -0.30 1.62
CA LEU A 125 13.90 0.12 2.46
C LEU A 125 14.38 0.98 3.64
N LYS A 126 15.54 0.64 4.23
CA LYS A 126 16.14 1.46 5.28
C LYS A 126 16.54 2.85 4.79
N GLN A 127 16.99 2.98 3.55
CA GLN A 127 17.27 4.30 2.95
C GLN A 127 15.99 5.13 2.79
N LEU A 128 14.87 4.53 2.36
CA LEU A 128 13.57 5.22 2.30
C LEU A 128 13.10 5.68 3.68
N GLN A 129 13.24 4.84 4.72
CA GLN A 129 12.94 5.26 6.10
C GLN A 129 13.84 6.42 6.57
N THR A 130 15.10 6.44 6.16
CA THR A 130 16.01 7.55 6.49
C THR A 130 15.56 8.87 5.85
N LEU A 131 14.89 8.83 4.69
CA LEU A 131 14.24 9.99 4.09
C LEU A 131 12.97 10.41 4.84
N GLY A 132 12.44 9.56 5.73
CA GLY A 132 11.23 9.80 6.51
C GLY A 132 9.98 9.06 6.03
N ALA A 133 10.05 8.32 4.92
CA ALA A 133 8.93 7.54 4.42
C ALA A 133 8.67 6.31 5.29
N SER A 134 7.42 5.84 5.29
CA SER A 134 7.04 4.54 5.86
C SER A 134 7.00 3.47 4.78
N ILE A 135 7.05 2.23 5.21
CA ILE A 135 7.07 1.05 4.34
C ILE A 135 5.92 0.12 4.71
N ALA A 136 5.22 -0.41 3.71
CA ALA A 136 4.24 -1.47 3.87
C ALA A 136 4.69 -2.72 3.10
N LEU A 137 4.53 -3.87 3.71
CA LEU A 137 4.67 -5.17 3.06
C LEU A 137 3.29 -5.61 2.58
N ASP A 138 3.15 -5.77 1.27
CA ASP A 138 1.89 -6.02 0.59
C ASP A 138 1.68 -7.49 0.24
N ASP A 139 0.43 -7.89 0.00
CA ASP A 139 -0.02 -9.25 -0.32
C ASP A 139 0.45 -10.30 0.71
N PHE A 140 0.51 -9.92 2.00
CA PHE A 140 1.06 -10.75 3.05
C PHE A 140 0.21 -12.00 3.32
N GLY A 141 0.90 -13.15 3.32
CA GLY A 141 0.34 -14.46 3.65
C GLY A 141 0.08 -15.36 2.44
N ILE A 142 0.19 -14.87 1.20
CA ILE A 142 0.07 -15.72 -0.01
C ILE A 142 1.33 -16.56 -0.22
N GLY A 143 2.50 -16.05 0.20
CA GLY A 143 3.79 -16.69 0.03
C GLY A 143 4.16 -17.67 1.15
N PHE A 144 5.32 -18.30 1.02
CA PHE A 144 5.92 -19.11 2.08
C PHE A 144 6.75 -18.23 3.03
N THR A 145 6.12 -17.32 3.75
CA THR A 145 6.84 -16.38 4.60
C THR A 145 7.33 -17.02 5.87
N SER A 146 8.62 -16.88 6.13
CA SER A 146 9.16 -17.07 7.46
C SER A 146 8.94 -15.82 8.30
N PHE A 147 8.38 -15.94 9.49
CA PHE A 147 8.26 -14.85 10.47
C PHE A 147 9.60 -14.15 10.77
N GLU A 148 10.72 -14.83 10.52
CA GLU A 148 12.06 -14.29 10.66
C GLU A 148 12.29 -13.10 9.73
N TYR A 149 11.85 -13.19 8.47
CA TYR A 149 12.00 -12.11 7.49
C TYR A 149 11.17 -10.88 7.86
N VAL A 150 9.94 -11.09 8.35
CA VAL A 150 9.10 -9.97 8.81
C VAL A 150 9.73 -9.20 9.95
N ARG A 151 10.44 -9.90 10.84
CA ARG A 151 11.21 -9.29 11.94
C ARG A 151 12.38 -8.45 11.43
N GLU A 152 13.07 -8.90 10.37
CA GLU A 152 14.27 -8.25 9.85
C GLU A 152 14.00 -7.08 8.91
N LEU A 153 12.89 -7.14 8.19
CA LEU A 153 12.52 -6.07 7.26
C LEU A 153 12.08 -4.80 8.00
N PRO A 154 12.60 -3.63 7.60
CA PRO A 154 12.23 -2.35 8.19
C PRO A 154 10.89 -1.88 7.63
N VAL A 155 9.80 -2.60 7.97
CA VAL A 155 8.44 -2.28 7.55
C VAL A 155 7.62 -1.76 8.72
N ASP A 156 6.74 -0.80 8.46
CA ASP A 156 5.85 -0.17 9.43
C ASP A 156 4.47 -0.79 9.40
N TYR A 157 4.06 -1.30 8.23
CA TYR A 157 2.73 -1.88 7.99
C TYR A 157 2.83 -3.25 7.35
N ILE A 158 1.87 -4.11 7.70
CA ILE A 158 1.62 -5.40 7.04
C ILE A 158 0.22 -5.31 6.42
N LYS A 159 0.10 -5.50 5.10
CA LYS A 159 -1.18 -5.54 4.40
C LYS A 159 -1.57 -7.01 4.20
N ILE A 160 -2.67 -7.42 4.85
CA ILE A 160 -3.19 -8.78 4.73
C ILE A 160 -3.97 -8.87 3.43
N ASP A 161 -3.60 -9.83 2.58
CA ASP A 161 -4.24 -10.03 1.28
C ASP A 161 -5.74 -10.36 1.43
N LYS A 162 -6.51 -9.89 0.46
CA LYS A 162 -7.95 -10.09 0.34
C LYS A 162 -8.38 -11.56 0.41
N ALA A 163 -7.54 -12.51 -0.03
CA ALA A 163 -7.86 -13.93 0.00
C ALA A 163 -8.18 -14.44 1.41
N PHE A 164 -7.58 -13.85 2.45
CA PHE A 164 -7.85 -14.17 3.86
C PHE A 164 -8.94 -13.29 4.46
N VAL A 165 -9.13 -12.08 3.94
CA VAL A 165 -10.05 -11.09 4.49
C VAL A 165 -11.48 -11.28 3.99
N GLN A 166 -11.65 -11.61 2.71
CA GLN A 166 -12.95 -11.66 2.05
C GLN A 166 -13.93 -12.61 2.72
N PHE A 167 -13.47 -13.76 3.23
CA PHE A 167 -14.29 -14.77 3.88
C PHE A 167 -14.03 -14.91 5.39
N VAL A 168 -13.37 -13.94 6.00
CA VAL A 168 -13.02 -13.96 7.43
C VAL A 168 -14.24 -14.12 8.34
N HIS A 169 -15.41 -13.66 7.92
CA HIS A 169 -16.67 -13.78 8.66
C HIS A 169 -17.33 -15.15 8.52
N GLU A 170 -16.96 -15.95 7.50
CA GLU A 170 -17.53 -17.27 7.24
C GLU A 170 -16.58 -18.40 7.64
N ARG A 171 -15.25 -18.23 7.42
CA ARG A 171 -14.25 -19.29 7.53
C ARG A 171 -13.41 -19.13 8.79
N GLU A 172 -13.50 -20.13 9.67
CA GLU A 172 -12.73 -20.14 10.93
C GLU A 172 -11.21 -20.16 10.66
N ASN A 173 -10.75 -20.88 9.64
CA ASN A 173 -9.32 -20.94 9.29
C ASN A 173 -8.80 -19.55 8.91
N ASP A 174 -9.55 -18.76 8.15
CA ASP A 174 -9.16 -17.40 7.76
C ASP A 174 -9.10 -16.49 8.99
N ARG A 175 -10.06 -16.63 9.94
CA ARG A 175 -10.01 -15.91 11.23
C ARG A 175 -8.79 -16.25 12.06
N VAL A 176 -8.41 -17.52 12.13
CA VAL A 176 -7.21 -17.96 12.85
C VAL A 176 -5.95 -17.36 12.20
N LEU A 177 -5.87 -17.39 10.88
CA LEU A 177 -4.74 -16.83 10.14
C LEU A 177 -4.64 -15.30 10.33
N VAL A 178 -5.73 -14.58 10.12
CA VAL A 178 -5.76 -13.11 10.32
C VAL A 178 -5.36 -12.74 11.74
N ARG A 179 -5.92 -13.43 12.77
CA ARG A 179 -5.55 -13.22 14.16
C ARG A 179 -4.05 -13.41 14.39
N SER A 180 -3.49 -14.50 13.86
CA SER A 180 -2.05 -14.81 14.03
C SER A 180 -1.16 -13.75 13.39
N ILE A 181 -1.57 -13.23 12.21
CA ILE A 181 -0.84 -12.14 11.53
C ILE A 181 -0.92 -10.85 12.35
N VAL A 182 -2.10 -10.50 12.88
CA VAL A 182 -2.27 -9.30 13.72
C VAL A 182 -1.42 -9.38 14.99
N GLU A 183 -1.53 -10.48 15.75
CA GLU A 183 -0.78 -10.67 16.99
C GLU A 183 0.74 -10.63 16.75
N MET A 184 1.22 -11.30 15.71
CA MET A 184 2.62 -11.26 15.30
C MET A 184 3.05 -9.83 14.93
N SER A 185 2.28 -9.15 14.10
CA SER A 185 2.60 -7.79 13.63
C SER A 185 2.69 -6.81 14.79
N HIS A 186 1.69 -6.82 15.69
CA HIS A 186 1.69 -5.98 16.88
C HIS A 186 2.85 -6.31 17.83
N GLY A 187 3.15 -7.60 18.01
CA GLY A 187 4.32 -8.04 18.78
C GLY A 187 5.67 -7.54 18.25
N LEU A 188 5.74 -7.27 16.93
CA LEU A 188 6.88 -6.68 16.25
C LEU A 188 6.80 -5.13 16.12
N GLY A 189 5.79 -4.49 16.74
CA GLY A 189 5.57 -3.05 16.67
C GLY A 189 5.11 -2.53 15.31
N LYS A 190 4.54 -3.41 14.48
CA LYS A 190 4.01 -3.08 13.16
C LYS A 190 2.49 -2.95 13.21
N ARG A 191 1.91 -2.18 12.29
CA ARG A 191 0.47 -2.03 12.15
C ARG A 191 -0.07 -2.86 11.00
N VAL A 192 -1.35 -3.22 11.07
CA VAL A 192 -1.99 -4.11 10.11
C VAL A 192 -3.06 -3.37 9.30
N ILE A 193 -3.04 -3.58 7.98
CA ILE A 193 -4.06 -3.13 7.04
C ILE A 193 -4.73 -4.39 6.47
N ALA A 194 -6.03 -4.57 6.64
CA ALA A 194 -6.76 -5.65 5.99
C ALA A 194 -7.35 -5.16 4.66
N GLU A 195 -7.04 -5.89 3.59
CA GLU A 195 -7.47 -5.56 2.24
C GLU A 195 -8.74 -6.33 1.81
N GLY A 196 -9.42 -5.81 0.80
CA GLY A 196 -10.55 -6.50 0.19
C GLY A 196 -11.80 -6.59 1.07
N VAL A 197 -11.93 -5.71 2.06
CA VAL A 197 -13.13 -5.63 2.89
C VAL A 197 -14.33 -5.23 2.03
N ASP A 198 -15.30 -6.14 1.86
CA ASP A 198 -16.44 -5.98 0.97
C ASP A 198 -17.81 -6.00 1.70
N SER A 199 -17.82 -6.30 2.99
CA SER A 199 -19.04 -6.47 3.78
C SER A 199 -18.91 -5.92 5.20
N ARG A 200 -20.07 -5.60 5.81
CA ARG A 200 -20.15 -5.23 7.21
C ARG A 200 -19.73 -6.38 8.14
N GLN A 201 -20.07 -7.60 7.76
CA GLN A 201 -19.73 -8.80 8.54
C GLN A 201 -18.21 -8.98 8.64
N ALA A 202 -17.49 -8.80 7.52
CA ALA A 202 -16.02 -8.82 7.52
C ALA A 202 -15.45 -7.69 8.40
N LEU A 203 -15.97 -6.48 8.28
CA LEU A 203 -15.58 -5.33 9.11
C LEU A 203 -15.70 -5.62 10.61
N GLU A 204 -16.85 -6.19 11.05
CA GLU A 204 -17.10 -6.49 12.47
C GLU A 204 -16.11 -7.53 13.01
N VAL A 205 -15.79 -8.55 12.22
CA VAL A 205 -14.78 -9.56 12.58
C VAL A 205 -13.39 -8.94 12.67
N LEU A 206 -12.98 -8.15 11.67
CA LEU A 206 -11.67 -7.50 11.66
C LEU A 206 -11.48 -6.53 12.84
N ARG A 207 -12.55 -5.83 13.24
CA ARG A 207 -12.55 -4.99 14.44
C ARG A 207 -12.36 -5.84 15.71
N ALA A 208 -13.02 -6.99 15.81
CA ALA A 208 -12.87 -7.91 16.94
C ALA A 208 -11.49 -8.58 16.98
N LEU A 209 -10.79 -8.64 15.86
CA LEU A 209 -9.41 -9.14 15.74
C LEU A 209 -8.35 -8.05 15.92
N ASP A 210 -8.74 -6.83 16.29
CA ASP A 210 -7.84 -5.68 16.56
C ASP A 210 -7.01 -5.26 15.36
N VAL A 211 -7.56 -5.37 14.14
CA VAL A 211 -6.93 -4.84 12.93
C VAL A 211 -6.90 -3.31 12.99
N ASP A 212 -5.77 -2.68 12.62
CA ASP A 212 -5.61 -1.22 12.73
C ASP A 212 -6.34 -0.46 11.61
N TYR A 213 -6.20 -0.93 10.38
CA TYR A 213 -6.71 -0.25 9.18
C TYR A 213 -7.41 -1.22 8.24
N ILE A 214 -8.33 -0.69 7.47
CA ILE A 214 -9.03 -1.46 6.44
C ILE A 214 -9.10 -0.74 5.12
N GLN A 215 -9.12 -1.53 4.05
CA GLN A 215 -9.30 -1.10 2.67
C GLN A 215 -10.23 -2.08 1.95
N GLY A 216 -11.16 -1.58 1.15
CA GLY A 216 -12.02 -2.44 0.36
C GLY A 216 -13.23 -1.74 -0.22
N TYR A 217 -14.00 -2.47 -1.01
CA TYR A 217 -15.16 -1.93 -1.71
C TYR A 217 -16.34 -1.59 -0.80
N TYR A 218 -16.35 -2.12 0.41
CA TYR A 218 -17.31 -1.72 1.43
C TYR A 218 -17.13 -0.26 1.83
N ILE A 219 -15.89 0.27 1.77
CA ILE A 219 -15.58 1.66 2.07
C ILE A 219 -15.69 2.51 0.81
N SER A 220 -14.89 2.17 -0.20
CA SER A 220 -14.86 2.85 -1.49
C SER A 220 -14.14 1.99 -2.54
N ARG A 221 -14.62 2.04 -3.76
CA ARG A 221 -13.82 1.60 -4.92
C ARG A 221 -12.72 2.63 -5.18
N PRO A 222 -11.63 2.25 -5.89
CA PRO A 222 -10.69 3.24 -6.41
C PRO A 222 -11.41 4.27 -7.27
N VAL A 223 -11.18 5.56 -7.00
CA VAL A 223 -11.82 6.68 -7.71
C VAL A 223 -10.79 7.70 -8.19
N PRO A 224 -11.07 8.43 -9.28
CA PRO A 224 -10.22 9.55 -9.69
C PRO A 224 -10.24 10.66 -8.64
N ILE A 225 -9.22 11.52 -8.65
CA ILE A 225 -9.03 12.56 -7.61
C ILE A 225 -10.24 13.48 -7.43
N ASN A 226 -10.94 13.81 -8.49
CA ASN A 226 -12.10 14.68 -8.46
C ASN A 226 -13.37 14.03 -7.85
N ALA A 227 -13.37 12.71 -7.70
CA ALA A 227 -14.44 11.94 -7.07
C ALA A 227 -14.07 11.45 -5.66
N LEU A 228 -12.81 11.68 -5.22
CA LEU A 228 -12.35 11.26 -3.91
C LEU A 228 -12.96 12.14 -2.80
N ASN A 229 -13.67 11.50 -1.87
CA ASN A 229 -14.10 12.17 -0.65
C ASN A 229 -12.99 12.12 0.41
N LEU A 230 -12.29 13.22 0.59
CA LEU A 230 -11.21 13.35 1.59
C LEU A 230 -11.70 13.28 3.05
N ARG A 231 -13.01 13.24 3.29
CA ARG A 231 -13.64 13.02 4.60
C ARG A 231 -14.30 11.66 4.70
N THR A 232 -13.84 10.68 3.89
CA THR A 232 -14.35 9.31 3.95
C THR A 232 -14.27 8.78 5.38
N THR A 233 -15.38 8.23 5.85
CA THR A 233 -15.52 7.55 7.13
C THR A 233 -16.07 6.16 6.89
N LEU A 234 -16.01 5.32 7.93
CA LEU A 234 -16.71 4.04 7.90
C LEU A 234 -18.19 4.26 7.63
N PRO A 235 -18.83 3.41 6.81
CA PRO A 235 -20.28 3.36 6.71
C PRO A 235 -20.91 2.98 8.07
N ASP A 236 -22.10 3.53 8.31
CA ASP A 236 -22.90 3.26 9.52
C ASP A 236 -23.35 1.79 9.63
#